data_014951188a335712bfe100d6a305e706
#
_entry.id   014951188a335712bfe100d6a305e706
#
_cell.length_a   1.000
_cell.length_b   1.000
_cell.length_c   1.000
_cell.angle_alpha   90.00
_cell.angle_beta   90.00
_cell.angle_gamma   90.00
#
_symmetry.space_group_name_H-M   'P 1'
#
loop_
_entity.id
_entity.type
_entity.pdbx_description
1 polymer ?
#
loop_
_entity_poly.entity_id
_entity_poly.type
_entity_poly.pdbx_seq_one_letter_code
_entity_poly.pdbx_strand_id
1 'polypeptide(L)'
;MNYRNIDDLNHCILQHLSILPRDFDLIVGVPRSGMFPAHLLARPVTDIDSFRNGHIYQTGERGKTFNMNNIHNVLVVDDSIATGKAMKKCRELLKDIEHLYNIQYCVIYAVPLHSHSVDYFFEIVDYPRFFQWNIMNHSILQKTCMDIDGVLCADPTPEENDDGEKYRHFLLNAPPLFIPKVTIGTLVTSRLEKYRPETEAWLQKNHVKYNKLVMLNLPDMAARQRANCHASFKAKEYGSSTDNMLFVESSMTQAVEINRLTKKPVLCTETFQMIYESKSLYYNLKSGETFPWLRRFMIRMRNKLSSHSTSSTCNNGCKMWKKFFQRSV
;
A
#
# COMPACT_ATOMS: atom_id res chain seq x y z
N MET A 1 4.64 11.52 -7.86
CA MET A 1 3.82 10.29 -7.73
C MET A 1 3.23 10.28 -6.33
N ASN A 2 1.92 10.24 -6.23
CA ASN A 2 1.18 10.37 -4.98
C ASN A 2 0.53 9.05 -4.60
N TYR A 3 1.10 8.36 -3.62
CA TYR A 3 0.59 7.10 -3.09
C TYR A 3 0.01 7.31 -1.69
N ARG A 4 -1.10 6.62 -1.40
CA ARG A 4 -1.70 6.55 -0.07
C ARG A 4 -1.97 5.10 0.29
N ASN A 5 -1.52 4.67 1.47
CA ASN A 5 -1.84 3.38 2.05
C ASN A 5 -3.01 3.49 3.06
N ILE A 6 -3.33 2.37 3.71
CA ILE A 6 -4.42 2.33 4.69
C ILE A 6 -4.10 3.17 5.94
N ASP A 7 -2.83 3.22 6.35
CA ASP A 7 -2.41 4.07 7.47
C ASP A 7 -2.57 5.56 7.14
N ASP A 8 -2.19 5.96 5.91
CA ASP A 8 -2.41 7.32 5.41
C ASP A 8 -3.90 7.67 5.38
N LEU A 9 -4.76 6.72 4.94
CA LEU A 9 -6.21 6.90 4.93
C LEU A 9 -6.78 7.12 6.33
N ASN A 10 -6.42 6.25 7.26
CA ASN A 10 -6.86 6.37 8.66
C ASN A 10 -6.39 7.68 9.29
N HIS A 11 -5.13 8.04 9.08
CA HIS A 11 -4.57 9.29 9.58
C HIS A 11 -5.27 10.52 8.99
N CYS A 12 -5.50 10.54 7.69
CA CYS A 12 -6.23 11.60 7.00
C CYS A 12 -7.64 11.77 7.60
N ILE A 13 -8.37 10.67 7.82
CA ILE A 13 -9.71 10.73 8.42
C ILE A 13 -9.66 11.32 9.82
N LEU A 14 -8.75 10.83 10.68
CA LEU A 14 -8.64 11.31 12.06
C LEU A 14 -8.29 12.80 12.15
N GLN A 15 -7.44 13.29 11.25
CA GLN A 15 -7.05 14.71 11.21
C GLN A 15 -8.18 15.63 10.73
N HIS A 16 -9.06 15.15 9.86
CA HIS A 16 -10.07 15.98 9.19
C HIS A 16 -11.50 15.68 9.63
N LEU A 17 -11.71 14.78 10.59
CA LEU A 17 -13.04 14.38 11.05
C LEU A 17 -13.88 15.58 11.54
N SER A 18 -13.24 16.64 12.05
CA SER A 18 -13.90 17.85 12.52
C SER A 18 -14.52 18.71 11.41
N ILE A 19 -14.20 18.45 10.14
CA ILE A 19 -14.80 19.13 8.98
C ILE A 19 -16.26 18.68 8.80
N LEU A 20 -16.56 17.42 9.19
CA LEU A 20 -17.90 16.86 9.05
C LEU A 20 -18.80 17.33 10.18
N PRO A 21 -20.06 17.69 9.88
CA PRO A 21 -21.11 17.86 10.88
C PRO A 21 -21.26 16.61 11.76
N ARG A 22 -21.70 16.81 12.99
CA ARG A 22 -21.85 15.70 13.97
C ARG A 22 -23.21 15.02 13.91
N ASP A 23 -24.13 15.51 13.14
CA ASP A 23 -25.55 15.16 13.09
C ASP A 23 -25.90 14.16 11.97
N PHE A 24 -24.91 13.54 11.32
CA PHE A 24 -25.19 12.42 10.41
C PHE A 24 -25.68 11.21 11.16
N ASP A 25 -26.85 10.72 10.76
CA ASP A 25 -27.50 9.53 11.32
C ASP A 25 -26.96 8.24 10.67
N LEU A 26 -26.61 8.31 9.38
CA LEU A 26 -26.19 7.17 8.57
C LEU A 26 -25.05 7.55 7.63
N ILE A 27 -24.08 6.66 7.50
CA ILE A 27 -23.05 6.72 6.47
C ILE A 27 -23.35 5.68 5.38
N VAL A 28 -23.33 6.08 4.13
CA VAL A 28 -23.52 5.22 2.97
C VAL A 28 -22.19 5.12 2.21
N GLY A 29 -21.54 3.97 2.31
CA GLY A 29 -20.30 3.72 1.59
C GLY A 29 -20.54 3.37 0.13
N VAL A 30 -19.75 3.94 -0.78
CA VAL A 30 -19.79 3.58 -2.20
C VAL A 30 -18.94 2.33 -2.42
N PRO A 31 -19.54 1.18 -2.79
CA PRO A 31 -18.77 -0.02 -3.10
C PRO A 31 -17.84 0.20 -4.31
N ARG A 32 -16.69 -0.36 -4.28
CA ARG A 32 -15.99 -1.21 -3.33
C ARG A 32 -15.20 -0.40 -2.28
N SER A 33 -14.41 0.57 -2.71
CA SER A 33 -13.38 1.25 -1.93
C SER A 33 -13.92 2.28 -0.95
N GLY A 34 -15.05 2.91 -1.24
CA GLY A 34 -15.71 3.84 -0.32
C GLY A 34 -16.23 3.21 0.97
N MET A 35 -16.35 1.87 1.01
CA MET A 35 -16.70 1.17 2.24
C MET A 35 -15.60 1.28 3.33
N PHE A 36 -14.32 1.37 2.94
CA PHE A 36 -13.22 1.54 3.91
C PHE A 36 -13.36 2.82 4.74
N PRO A 37 -13.40 4.01 4.14
CA PRO A 37 -13.58 5.24 4.91
C PRO A 37 -14.93 5.30 5.61
N ALA A 38 -16.01 4.75 5.01
CA ALA A 38 -17.32 4.74 5.63
C ALA A 38 -17.31 4.04 7.00
N HIS A 39 -16.66 2.89 7.11
CA HIS A 39 -16.51 2.17 8.39
C HIS A 39 -15.63 2.92 9.41
N LEU A 40 -14.63 3.68 8.96
CA LEU A 40 -13.75 4.42 9.86
C LEU A 40 -14.42 5.67 10.46
N LEU A 41 -15.54 6.14 9.92
CA LEU A 41 -16.26 7.31 10.44
C LEU A 41 -17.10 7.03 11.69
N ALA A 42 -17.08 5.78 12.20
CA ALA A 42 -17.67 5.38 13.49
C ALA A 42 -19.17 5.77 13.68
N ARG A 43 -19.96 5.63 12.62
CA ARG A 43 -21.41 5.82 12.56
C ARG A 43 -22.08 4.55 12.04
N PRO A 44 -23.40 4.39 12.15
CA PRO A 44 -24.10 3.33 11.41
C PRO A 44 -23.76 3.42 9.92
N VAL A 45 -23.45 2.29 9.32
CA VAL A 45 -22.95 2.22 7.95
C VAL A 45 -23.72 1.20 7.13
N THR A 46 -23.97 1.54 5.85
CA THR A 46 -24.50 0.63 4.83
C THR A 46 -23.87 0.93 3.47
N ASP A 47 -24.10 0.07 2.49
CA ASP A 47 -23.76 0.34 1.09
C ASP A 47 -24.93 1.03 0.35
N ILE A 48 -24.62 1.59 -0.84
CA ILE A 48 -25.59 2.39 -1.59
C ILE A 48 -26.79 1.57 -2.09
N ASP A 49 -26.60 0.31 -2.47
CA ASP A 49 -27.68 -0.54 -2.96
C ASP A 49 -28.62 -0.95 -1.82
N SER A 50 -28.07 -1.29 -0.66
CA SER A 50 -28.83 -1.59 0.55
C SER A 50 -29.63 -0.37 1.03
N PHE A 51 -29.03 0.82 1.04
CA PHE A 51 -29.71 2.07 1.42
C PHE A 51 -30.89 2.35 0.49
N ARG A 52 -30.66 2.30 -0.82
CA ARG A 52 -31.71 2.54 -1.83
C ARG A 52 -32.89 1.60 -1.68
N ASN A 53 -32.64 0.34 -1.35
CA ASN A 53 -33.67 -0.70 -1.19
C ASN A 53 -34.29 -0.75 0.22
N GLY A 54 -33.93 0.17 1.12
CA GLY A 54 -34.41 0.18 2.50
C GLY A 54 -33.87 -0.96 3.36
N HIS A 55 -32.81 -1.66 2.93
CA HIS A 55 -32.17 -2.73 3.66
C HIS A 55 -30.90 -2.18 4.34
N ILE A 56 -30.99 -1.79 5.62
CA ILE A 56 -29.82 -1.40 6.38
C ILE A 56 -29.38 -2.54 7.27
N TYR A 57 -28.21 -3.12 6.92
CA TYR A 57 -27.54 -4.06 7.80
C TYR A 57 -26.93 -3.29 8.97
N GLN A 58 -27.34 -3.66 10.16
CA GLN A 58 -26.82 -3.03 11.34
C GLN A 58 -25.37 -3.41 11.55
N THR A 59 -24.54 -2.40 11.66
CA THR A 59 -23.16 -2.54 12.13
C THR A 59 -22.96 -1.63 13.33
N GLY A 60 -22.53 -2.19 14.47
CA GLY A 60 -21.96 -1.40 15.56
C GLY A 60 -22.71 -1.38 16.87
N GLU A 61 -24.00 -1.71 16.97
CA GLU A 61 -24.71 -1.72 18.24
C GLU A 61 -25.27 -3.09 18.64
N ARG A 62 -24.42 -4.08 18.89
CA ARG A 62 -24.74 -5.36 19.56
C ARG A 62 -26.17 -5.88 19.34
N GLY A 63 -26.63 -5.98 18.09
CA GLY A 63 -27.91 -6.61 17.74
C GLY A 63 -29.15 -5.71 17.88
N LYS A 64 -29.02 -4.41 18.11
CA LYS A 64 -30.18 -3.51 18.07
C LYS A 64 -30.61 -3.28 16.60
N THR A 65 -31.91 -3.41 16.36
CA THR A 65 -32.50 -3.12 15.04
C THR A 65 -32.42 -1.63 14.77
N PHE A 66 -31.84 -1.24 13.63
CA PHE A 66 -31.76 0.15 13.22
C PHE A 66 -33.15 0.60 12.71
N ASN A 67 -33.67 1.71 13.25
CA ASN A 67 -34.95 2.24 12.83
C ASN A 67 -34.77 3.27 11.72
N MET A 68 -35.13 2.92 10.49
CA MET A 68 -35.07 3.80 9.33
C MET A 68 -35.85 5.11 9.50
N ASN A 69 -36.91 5.10 10.31
CA ASN A 69 -37.73 6.29 10.55
C ASN A 69 -37.00 7.42 11.29
N ASN A 70 -35.85 7.12 11.90
CA ASN A 70 -35.04 8.10 12.62
C ASN A 70 -33.85 8.63 11.79
N ILE A 71 -33.76 8.24 10.51
CA ILE A 71 -32.72 8.74 9.61
C ILE A 71 -33.22 10.00 8.91
N HIS A 72 -32.47 11.08 9.08
CA HIS A 72 -32.71 12.35 8.40
C HIS A 72 -31.47 12.81 7.61
N ASN A 73 -30.29 12.75 8.23
CA ASN A 73 -29.04 13.21 7.66
C ASN A 73 -28.18 12.03 7.24
N VAL A 74 -27.89 11.94 5.96
CA VAL A 74 -27.14 10.83 5.33
C VAL A 74 -25.88 11.37 4.65
N LEU A 75 -24.73 10.75 4.95
CA LEU A 75 -23.47 11.05 4.28
C LEU A 75 -23.07 9.91 3.36
N VAL A 76 -23.06 10.17 2.05
CA VAL A 76 -22.52 9.23 1.04
C VAL A 76 -21.01 9.43 0.95
N VAL A 77 -20.24 8.36 1.16
CA VAL A 77 -18.77 8.42 1.26
C VAL A 77 -18.11 7.55 0.21
N ASP A 78 -17.16 8.11 -0.53
CA ASP A 78 -16.23 7.36 -1.37
C ASP A 78 -14.77 7.61 -0.94
N ASP A 79 -13.86 6.70 -1.31
CA ASP A 79 -12.44 6.87 -1.00
C ASP A 79 -11.84 8.05 -1.77
N SER A 80 -12.24 8.23 -3.02
CA SER A 80 -11.65 9.28 -3.83
C SER A 80 -12.51 9.69 -5.02
N ILE A 81 -12.35 10.94 -5.46
CA ILE A 81 -12.93 11.44 -6.71
C ILE A 81 -11.84 11.75 -7.73
N ALA A 82 -11.99 11.19 -8.95
CA ALA A 82 -11.06 11.39 -10.06
C ALA A 82 -11.71 12.16 -11.21
N THR A 83 -12.81 11.65 -11.77
CA THR A 83 -13.55 12.22 -12.89
C THR A 83 -14.97 12.64 -12.53
N GLY A 84 -15.38 12.41 -11.29
CA GLY A 84 -16.74 12.64 -10.81
C GLY A 84 -17.81 11.64 -11.32
N LYS A 85 -17.46 10.74 -12.25
CA LYS A 85 -18.44 9.80 -12.84
C LYS A 85 -19.09 8.89 -11.81
N ALA A 86 -18.31 8.34 -10.86
CA ALA A 86 -18.85 7.49 -9.80
C ALA A 86 -19.85 8.26 -8.92
N MET A 87 -19.47 9.44 -8.47
CA MET A 87 -20.32 10.30 -7.65
C MET A 87 -21.59 10.75 -8.38
N LYS A 88 -21.48 11.08 -9.67
CA LYS A 88 -22.67 11.38 -10.51
C LYS A 88 -23.61 10.17 -10.57
N LYS A 89 -23.07 8.96 -10.78
CA LYS A 89 -23.86 7.73 -10.76
C LYS A 89 -24.54 7.49 -9.39
N CYS A 90 -23.85 7.77 -8.29
CA CYS A 90 -24.45 7.68 -6.96
C CYS A 90 -25.65 8.63 -6.79
N ARG A 91 -25.51 9.88 -7.24
CA ARG A 91 -26.62 10.85 -7.22
C ARG A 91 -27.81 10.38 -8.07
N GLU A 92 -27.55 9.84 -9.26
CA GLU A 92 -28.59 9.27 -10.12
C GLU A 92 -29.32 8.09 -9.47
N LEU A 93 -28.57 7.19 -8.78
CA LEU A 93 -29.16 6.04 -8.08
C LEU A 93 -30.03 6.43 -6.90
N LEU A 94 -29.72 7.54 -6.22
CA LEU A 94 -30.45 8.00 -5.04
C LEU A 94 -31.55 9.02 -5.35
N LYS A 95 -31.70 9.43 -6.61
CA LYS A 95 -32.64 10.48 -7.03
C LYS A 95 -34.08 10.23 -6.59
N ASP A 96 -34.51 8.98 -6.62
CA ASP A 96 -35.90 8.61 -6.30
C ASP A 96 -36.21 8.74 -4.79
N ILE A 97 -35.18 8.73 -3.94
CA ILE A 97 -35.29 8.79 -2.47
C ILE A 97 -34.68 10.05 -1.86
N GLU A 98 -34.03 10.91 -2.65
CA GLU A 98 -33.36 12.11 -2.14
C GLU A 98 -34.31 13.10 -1.43
N HIS A 99 -35.60 13.07 -1.77
CA HIS A 99 -36.62 13.91 -1.12
C HIS A 99 -36.98 13.47 0.29
N LEU A 100 -36.59 12.23 0.70
CA LEU A 100 -36.85 11.67 2.03
C LEU A 100 -35.74 12.00 3.05
N TYR A 101 -34.55 12.34 2.57
CA TYR A 101 -33.35 12.48 3.37
C TYR A 101 -32.55 13.74 2.99
N ASN A 102 -31.85 14.31 3.96
CA ASN A 102 -30.82 15.30 3.69
C ASN A 102 -29.51 14.57 3.33
N ILE A 103 -29.26 14.37 2.03
CA ILE A 103 -28.12 13.59 1.54
C ILE A 103 -26.96 14.54 1.18
N GLN A 104 -25.80 14.32 1.81
CA GLN A 104 -24.54 15.01 1.51
C GLN A 104 -23.49 14.01 1.03
N TYR A 105 -22.49 14.50 0.32
CA TYR A 105 -21.49 13.67 -0.37
C TYR A 105 -20.09 14.04 0.09
N CYS A 106 -19.29 13.03 0.45
CA CYS A 106 -17.93 13.17 0.92
C CYS A 106 -16.98 12.26 0.17
N VAL A 107 -15.78 12.73 -0.07
CA VAL A 107 -14.65 11.90 -0.49
C VAL A 107 -13.46 12.18 0.42
N ILE A 108 -12.63 11.16 0.67
CA ILE A 108 -11.42 11.39 1.45
C ILE A 108 -10.38 12.10 0.59
N TYR A 109 -10.16 11.62 -0.64
CA TYR A 109 -9.16 12.20 -1.54
C TYR A 109 -9.81 12.80 -2.79
N ALA A 110 -9.58 14.07 -3.02
CA ALA A 110 -10.06 14.75 -4.23
C ALA A 110 -8.89 15.14 -5.15
N VAL A 111 -9.17 15.26 -6.46
CA VAL A 111 -8.30 16.03 -7.36
C VAL A 111 -8.78 17.49 -7.37
N PRO A 112 -7.88 18.46 -7.63
CA PRO A 112 -8.25 19.88 -7.61
C PRO A 112 -9.48 20.20 -8.48
N LEU A 113 -9.53 19.62 -9.68
CA LEU A 113 -10.60 19.87 -10.66
C LEU A 113 -12.00 19.44 -10.20
N HIS A 114 -12.10 18.43 -9.33
CA HIS A 114 -13.36 17.82 -8.92
C HIS A 114 -13.66 17.93 -7.41
N SER A 115 -12.87 18.68 -6.67
CA SER A 115 -13.10 18.89 -5.24
C SER A 115 -14.45 19.56 -4.95
N HIS A 116 -14.89 20.47 -5.81
CA HIS A 116 -16.19 21.18 -5.70
C HIS A 116 -17.41 20.35 -6.13
N SER A 117 -17.21 19.11 -6.60
CA SER A 117 -18.30 18.22 -7.01
C SER A 117 -18.93 17.46 -5.84
N VAL A 118 -18.41 17.63 -4.63
CA VAL A 118 -18.88 17.01 -3.38
C VAL A 118 -19.01 18.08 -2.30
N ASP A 119 -19.76 17.78 -1.25
CA ASP A 119 -19.99 18.72 -0.14
C ASP A 119 -18.76 18.76 0.80
N TYR A 120 -18.07 17.64 0.94
CA TYR A 120 -16.87 17.53 1.77
C TYR A 120 -15.76 16.73 1.06
N PHE A 121 -14.53 17.15 1.26
CA PHE A 121 -13.34 16.38 0.94
C PHE A 121 -12.27 16.63 2.01
N PHE A 122 -11.37 15.67 2.24
CA PHE A 122 -10.39 15.79 3.31
C PHE A 122 -9.03 16.24 2.78
N GLU A 123 -8.54 15.64 1.72
CA GLU A 123 -7.21 15.97 1.18
C GLU A 123 -7.24 16.08 -0.35
N ILE A 124 -6.49 17.04 -0.89
CA ILE A 124 -6.23 17.11 -2.33
C ILE A 124 -5.02 16.24 -2.66
N VAL A 125 -5.25 15.24 -3.52
CA VAL A 125 -4.21 14.33 -4.03
C VAL A 125 -4.22 14.36 -5.54
N ASP A 126 -3.26 15.04 -6.14
CA ASP A 126 -3.17 15.26 -7.57
C ASP A 126 -2.51 14.07 -8.30
N TYR A 127 -2.62 14.04 -9.62
CA TYR A 127 -2.01 13.03 -10.49
C TYR A 127 -0.49 13.16 -10.60
N PRO A 128 0.23 12.05 -10.88
CA PRO A 128 -0.23 10.66 -10.89
C PRO A 128 -0.43 10.14 -9.47
N ARG A 129 -1.61 9.56 -9.21
CA ARG A 129 -2.00 9.03 -7.89
C ARG A 129 -2.52 7.61 -7.98
N PHE A 130 -2.28 6.83 -6.94
CA PHE A 130 -2.83 5.49 -6.74
C PHE A 130 -2.84 5.12 -5.26
N PHE A 131 -3.65 4.13 -4.92
CA PHE A 131 -3.95 3.77 -3.55
C PHE A 131 -3.65 2.28 -3.32
N GLN A 132 -3.23 1.91 -2.10
CA GLN A 132 -2.94 0.54 -1.73
C GLN A 132 -4.05 -0.44 -2.14
N TRP A 133 -5.30 -0.07 -1.90
CA TRP A 133 -6.47 -0.92 -2.12
C TRP A 133 -6.86 -1.10 -3.59
N ASN A 134 -6.23 -0.41 -4.52
CA ASN A 134 -6.49 -0.55 -5.94
C ASN A 134 -5.26 -0.69 -6.83
N ILE A 135 -4.03 -0.55 -6.29
CA ILE A 135 -2.79 -0.51 -7.07
C ILE A 135 -2.64 -1.74 -7.97
N MET A 136 -2.98 -2.92 -7.47
CA MET A 136 -2.81 -4.19 -8.22
C MET A 136 -3.77 -4.33 -9.42
N ASN A 137 -4.74 -3.44 -9.57
CA ASN A 137 -5.61 -3.34 -10.75
C ASN A 137 -5.51 -1.98 -11.44
N HIS A 138 -4.53 -1.15 -11.05
CA HIS A 138 -4.34 0.19 -11.60
C HIS A 138 -3.53 0.15 -12.90
N SER A 139 -3.87 1.03 -13.85
CA SER A 139 -3.18 1.13 -15.15
C SER A 139 -1.68 1.44 -15.05
N ILE A 140 -1.20 1.96 -13.91
CA ILE A 140 0.22 2.19 -13.64
C ILE A 140 1.06 0.91 -13.79
N LEU A 141 0.46 -0.27 -13.58
CA LEU A 141 1.16 -1.54 -13.71
C LEU A 141 1.70 -1.79 -15.12
N GLN A 142 1.14 -1.16 -16.14
CA GLN A 142 1.68 -1.20 -17.51
C GLN A 142 3.05 -0.50 -17.65
N LYS A 143 3.38 0.39 -16.70
CA LYS A 143 4.65 1.10 -16.61
C LYS A 143 5.44 0.69 -15.35
N THR A 144 5.21 -0.52 -14.88
CA THR A 144 5.79 -1.04 -13.64
C THR A 144 6.72 -2.22 -13.94
N CYS A 145 7.88 -2.23 -13.28
CA CYS A 145 8.66 -3.44 -13.08
C CYS A 145 8.17 -4.12 -11.79
N MET A 146 8.02 -5.44 -11.80
CA MET A 146 7.46 -6.18 -10.68
C MET A 146 8.19 -7.50 -10.47
N ASP A 147 8.52 -7.83 -9.21
CA ASP A 147 9.00 -9.16 -8.86
C ASP A 147 7.87 -10.20 -8.91
N ILE A 148 8.24 -11.48 -8.91
CA ILE A 148 7.31 -12.61 -8.91
C ILE A 148 7.16 -13.16 -7.50
N ASP A 149 8.25 -13.63 -6.89
CA ASP A 149 8.26 -14.24 -5.57
C ASP A 149 7.95 -13.20 -4.48
N GLY A 150 7.08 -13.54 -3.56
CA GLY A 150 6.59 -12.64 -2.51
C GLY A 150 5.64 -11.53 -3.00
N VAL A 151 5.42 -11.39 -4.32
CA VAL A 151 4.52 -10.39 -4.91
C VAL A 151 3.33 -11.03 -5.59
N LEU A 152 3.58 -11.85 -6.62
CA LEU A 152 2.53 -12.57 -7.37
C LEU A 152 2.26 -13.96 -6.79
N CYS A 153 3.28 -14.59 -6.24
CA CYS A 153 3.19 -15.88 -5.55
C CYS A 153 3.97 -15.86 -4.24
N ALA A 154 3.72 -16.87 -3.40
CA ALA A 154 4.51 -17.09 -2.19
C ALA A 154 6.00 -17.33 -2.51
N ASP A 155 6.88 -17.03 -1.56
CA ASP A 155 8.28 -17.42 -1.62
C ASP A 155 8.45 -18.92 -1.39
N PRO A 156 9.50 -19.56 -1.97
CA PRO A 156 9.83 -20.94 -1.65
C PRO A 156 10.32 -21.07 -0.21
N THR A 157 9.98 -22.18 0.43
CA THR A 157 10.61 -22.56 1.69
C THR A 157 12.08 -22.94 1.47
N PRO A 158 12.93 -22.96 2.53
CA PRO A 158 14.31 -23.44 2.40
C PRO A 158 14.40 -24.86 1.83
N GLU A 159 13.44 -25.74 2.15
CA GLU A 159 13.39 -27.13 1.70
C GLU A 159 12.99 -27.25 0.23
N GLU A 160 12.19 -26.32 -0.29
CA GLU A 160 11.79 -26.26 -1.69
C GLU A 160 12.85 -25.62 -2.57
N ASN A 161 13.74 -24.80 -2.00
CA ASN A 161 14.77 -24.05 -2.74
C ASN A 161 16.06 -24.87 -2.85
N ASP A 162 15.97 -26.09 -3.39
CA ASP A 162 17.08 -27.04 -3.53
C ASP A 162 17.89 -26.90 -4.84
N ASP A 163 17.52 -25.95 -5.70
CA ASP A 163 18.04 -25.75 -7.07
C ASP A 163 17.84 -27.01 -7.97
N GLY A 164 16.89 -27.88 -7.62
CA GLY A 164 16.60 -29.15 -8.26
C GLY A 164 15.11 -29.41 -8.48
N GLU A 165 14.68 -30.66 -8.25
CA GLU A 165 13.32 -31.13 -8.51
C GLU A 165 12.29 -30.47 -7.59
N LYS A 166 12.61 -30.28 -6.31
CA LYS A 166 11.68 -29.62 -5.37
C LYS A 166 11.45 -28.18 -5.76
N TYR A 167 12.49 -27.46 -6.20
CA TYR A 167 12.35 -26.10 -6.67
C TYR A 167 11.53 -26.03 -7.96
N ARG A 168 11.72 -26.96 -8.93
CA ARG A 168 10.88 -27.05 -10.14
C ARG A 168 9.42 -27.29 -9.79
N HIS A 169 9.16 -28.21 -8.87
CA HIS A 169 7.81 -28.50 -8.39
C HIS A 169 7.17 -27.25 -7.74
N PHE A 170 7.93 -26.53 -6.90
CA PHE A 170 7.48 -25.26 -6.32
C PHE A 170 7.14 -24.27 -7.41
N LEU A 171 8.04 -24.02 -8.37
CA LEU A 171 7.83 -23.04 -9.45
C LEU A 171 6.54 -23.27 -10.25
N LEU A 172 6.17 -24.52 -10.49
CA LEU A 172 4.94 -24.88 -11.20
C LEU A 172 3.68 -24.74 -10.33
N ASN A 173 3.81 -24.82 -9.00
CA ASN A 173 2.68 -24.91 -8.07
C ASN A 173 2.68 -23.84 -6.97
N ALA A 174 3.57 -22.85 -7.04
CA ALA A 174 3.64 -21.78 -6.05
C ALA A 174 2.25 -21.18 -5.78
N PRO A 175 1.82 -21.05 -4.51
CA PRO A 175 0.53 -20.48 -4.19
C PRO A 175 0.44 -19.03 -4.71
N PRO A 176 -0.58 -18.67 -5.51
CA PRO A 176 -0.75 -17.30 -5.94
C PRO A 176 -1.14 -16.39 -4.76
N LEU A 177 -0.56 -15.19 -4.70
CA LEU A 177 -0.92 -14.15 -3.73
C LEU A 177 -1.93 -13.19 -4.34
N PHE A 178 -1.47 -12.30 -5.22
CA PHE A 178 -2.36 -11.37 -5.88
C PHE A 178 -2.05 -11.30 -7.38
N ILE A 179 -3.00 -11.72 -8.20
CA ILE A 179 -2.87 -11.70 -9.66
C ILE A 179 -3.60 -10.47 -10.23
N PRO A 180 -2.88 -9.51 -10.80
CA PRO A 180 -3.48 -8.34 -11.42
C PRO A 180 -4.34 -8.71 -12.64
N LYS A 181 -5.45 -8.01 -12.83
CA LYS A 181 -6.27 -8.14 -14.05
C LYS A 181 -5.72 -7.34 -15.24
N VAL A 182 -4.88 -6.35 -14.95
CA VAL A 182 -4.22 -5.49 -15.94
C VAL A 182 -2.87 -6.05 -16.34
N THR A 183 -2.38 -5.69 -17.52
CA THR A 183 -1.06 -6.10 -18.02
C THR A 183 0.04 -5.41 -17.21
N ILE A 184 1.02 -6.18 -16.74
CA ILE A 184 2.24 -5.71 -16.09
C ILE A 184 3.26 -5.32 -17.17
N GLY A 185 3.95 -4.19 -17.00
CA GLY A 185 4.97 -3.74 -17.95
C GLY A 185 6.11 -4.75 -18.08
N THR A 186 6.82 -5.00 -16.99
CA THR A 186 7.96 -5.93 -16.97
C THR A 186 7.95 -6.75 -15.69
N LEU A 187 8.02 -8.05 -15.79
CA LEU A 187 8.36 -8.94 -14.68
C LEU A 187 9.88 -9.06 -14.60
N VAL A 188 10.44 -8.82 -13.41
CA VAL A 188 11.89 -8.88 -13.16
C VAL A 188 12.14 -9.74 -11.94
N THR A 189 12.59 -10.95 -12.13
CA THR A 189 12.76 -11.91 -11.06
C THR A 189 14.20 -12.43 -10.95
N SER A 190 14.63 -12.73 -9.74
CA SER A 190 15.91 -13.41 -9.46
C SER A 190 15.85 -14.92 -9.66
N ARG A 191 14.74 -15.46 -10.17
CA ARG A 191 14.69 -16.84 -10.67
C ARG A 191 15.71 -17.00 -11.80
N LEU A 192 16.41 -18.13 -11.81
CA LEU A 192 17.43 -18.39 -12.84
C LEU A 192 16.77 -18.64 -14.21
N GLU A 193 17.44 -18.19 -15.25
CA GLU A 193 16.97 -18.35 -16.65
C GLU A 193 16.70 -19.82 -17.02
N LYS A 194 17.44 -20.78 -16.45
CA LYS A 194 17.22 -22.22 -16.63
C LYS A 194 15.83 -22.71 -16.20
N TYR A 195 15.10 -21.91 -15.37
CA TYR A 195 13.75 -22.19 -14.90
C TYR A 195 12.67 -21.35 -15.63
N ARG A 196 13.00 -20.80 -16.78
CA ARG A 196 12.04 -20.04 -17.60
C ARG A 196 10.80 -20.85 -17.95
N PRO A 197 10.92 -22.12 -18.41
CA PRO A 197 9.74 -22.92 -18.78
C PRO A 197 8.74 -23.09 -17.62
N GLU A 198 9.22 -23.39 -16.43
CA GLU A 198 8.38 -23.56 -15.23
C GLU A 198 7.75 -22.22 -14.81
N THR A 199 8.53 -21.14 -14.89
CA THR A 199 8.04 -19.80 -14.53
C THR A 199 6.96 -19.34 -15.51
N GLU A 200 7.16 -19.49 -16.82
CA GLU A 200 6.17 -19.14 -17.84
C GLU A 200 4.92 -20.02 -17.75
N ALA A 201 5.07 -21.32 -17.47
CA ALA A 201 3.94 -22.23 -17.26
C ALA A 201 3.08 -21.76 -16.07
N TRP A 202 3.70 -21.36 -14.95
CA TRP A 202 2.99 -20.84 -13.80
C TRP A 202 2.29 -19.51 -14.12
N LEU A 203 2.95 -18.58 -14.80
CA LEU A 203 2.36 -17.30 -15.21
C LEU A 203 1.15 -17.52 -16.12
N GLN A 204 1.23 -18.45 -17.08
CA GLN A 204 0.13 -18.82 -17.96
C GLN A 204 -1.02 -19.46 -17.21
N LYS A 205 -0.75 -20.44 -16.33
CA LYS A 205 -1.74 -21.14 -15.50
C LYS A 205 -2.55 -20.15 -14.64
N ASN A 206 -1.91 -19.11 -14.14
CA ASN A 206 -2.53 -18.08 -13.28
C ASN A 206 -3.02 -16.84 -14.06
N HIS A 207 -3.05 -16.90 -15.39
CA HIS A 207 -3.53 -15.82 -16.27
C HIS A 207 -2.83 -14.47 -16.05
N VAL A 208 -1.56 -14.47 -15.65
CA VAL A 208 -0.76 -13.26 -15.49
C VAL A 208 -0.45 -12.66 -16.86
N LYS A 209 -0.85 -11.40 -17.04
CA LYS A 209 -0.59 -10.65 -18.27
C LYS A 209 0.63 -9.75 -18.09
N TYR A 210 1.63 -9.86 -18.97
CA TYR A 210 2.85 -9.05 -18.92
C TYR A 210 3.40 -8.81 -20.33
N ASN A 211 4.18 -7.75 -20.51
CA ASN A 211 4.80 -7.45 -21.80
C ASN A 211 6.20 -8.06 -21.91
N LYS A 212 6.95 -8.12 -20.80
CA LYS A 212 8.35 -8.60 -20.79
C LYS A 212 8.60 -9.41 -19.51
N LEU A 213 9.38 -10.49 -19.63
CA LEU A 213 9.89 -11.28 -18.51
C LEU A 213 11.42 -11.27 -18.57
N VAL A 214 12.04 -10.79 -17.50
CA VAL A 214 13.50 -10.73 -17.31
C VAL A 214 13.88 -11.61 -16.14
N MET A 215 14.73 -12.60 -16.40
CA MET A 215 15.19 -13.58 -15.44
C MET A 215 16.71 -13.51 -15.29
N LEU A 216 17.23 -13.98 -14.15
CA LEU A 216 18.65 -13.89 -13.85
C LEU A 216 19.43 -14.97 -14.58
N ASN A 217 20.33 -14.56 -15.49
CA ASN A 217 21.14 -15.49 -16.27
C ASN A 217 22.44 -15.86 -15.50
N LEU A 218 22.32 -16.79 -14.56
CA LEU A 218 23.43 -17.43 -13.84
C LEU A 218 23.24 -18.95 -13.89
N PRO A 219 24.33 -19.73 -13.79
CA PRO A 219 24.26 -21.19 -14.00
C PRO A 219 23.49 -21.92 -12.89
N ASP A 220 23.64 -21.49 -11.64
CA ASP A 220 23.09 -22.21 -10.49
C ASP A 220 22.85 -21.28 -9.27
N MET A 221 22.24 -21.83 -8.24
CA MET A 221 21.96 -21.14 -7.00
C MET A 221 23.26 -20.70 -6.28
N ALA A 222 24.31 -21.49 -6.33
CA ALA A 222 25.58 -21.14 -5.70
C ALA A 222 26.21 -19.90 -6.36
N ALA A 223 26.15 -19.80 -7.69
CA ALA A 223 26.57 -18.61 -8.42
C ALA A 223 25.69 -17.40 -8.07
N ARG A 224 24.36 -17.57 -7.94
CA ARG A 224 23.42 -16.52 -7.54
C ARG A 224 23.72 -16.02 -6.12
N GLN A 225 23.98 -16.91 -5.17
CA GLN A 225 24.34 -16.55 -3.80
C GLN A 225 25.67 -15.80 -3.73
N ARG A 226 26.71 -16.28 -4.44
CA ARG A 226 28.02 -15.59 -4.50
C ARG A 226 27.90 -14.21 -5.15
N ALA A 227 27.09 -14.07 -6.18
CA ALA A 227 26.90 -12.80 -6.89
C ALA A 227 26.17 -11.78 -6.01
N ASN A 228 25.28 -12.22 -5.12
CA ASN A 228 24.46 -11.36 -4.24
C ASN A 228 23.89 -10.14 -4.96
N CYS A 229 23.38 -10.34 -6.18
CA CYS A 229 23.04 -9.27 -7.12
C CYS A 229 21.54 -9.04 -7.28
N HIS A 230 20.70 -9.58 -6.38
CA HIS A 230 19.25 -9.51 -6.52
C HIS A 230 18.74 -8.09 -6.76
N ALA A 231 19.03 -7.17 -5.84
CA ALA A 231 18.58 -5.79 -5.94
C ALA A 231 19.24 -5.04 -7.10
N SER A 232 20.55 -5.23 -7.35
CA SER A 232 21.27 -4.55 -8.42
C SER A 232 20.83 -5.02 -9.81
N PHE A 233 20.53 -6.32 -9.97
CA PHE A 233 19.96 -6.87 -11.20
C PHE A 233 18.58 -6.26 -11.49
N LYS A 234 17.69 -6.23 -10.52
CA LYS A 234 16.37 -5.62 -10.61
C LYS A 234 16.45 -4.11 -10.88
N ALA A 235 17.37 -3.42 -10.20
CA ALA A 235 17.61 -1.99 -10.38
C ALA A 235 18.11 -1.67 -11.80
N LYS A 236 18.97 -2.50 -12.38
CA LYS A 236 19.48 -2.34 -13.75
C LYS A 236 18.32 -2.34 -14.76
N GLU A 237 17.42 -3.31 -14.69
CA GLU A 237 16.26 -3.37 -15.58
C GLU A 237 15.30 -2.20 -15.33
N TYR A 238 15.01 -1.89 -14.06
CA TYR A 238 14.14 -0.77 -13.70
C TYR A 238 14.70 0.58 -14.17
N GLY A 239 16.00 0.78 -14.08
CA GLY A 239 16.71 1.98 -14.53
C GLY A 239 16.90 2.08 -16.04
N SER A 240 16.69 0.99 -16.81
CA SER A 240 16.96 0.94 -18.25
C SER A 240 16.02 1.82 -19.09
N SER A 241 14.87 2.20 -18.56
CA SER A 241 13.89 3.06 -19.24
C SER A 241 13.26 4.08 -18.30
N THR A 242 13.04 5.28 -18.81
CA THR A 242 12.27 6.34 -18.13
C THR A 242 10.79 5.99 -18.03
N ASP A 243 10.26 5.14 -18.92
CA ASP A 243 8.88 4.69 -18.92
C ASP A 243 8.55 3.76 -17.75
N ASN A 244 9.56 3.10 -17.17
CA ASN A 244 9.41 2.33 -15.95
C ASN A 244 9.22 3.31 -14.78
N MET A 245 7.98 3.51 -14.33
CA MET A 245 7.63 4.53 -13.33
C MET A 245 7.65 4.01 -11.90
N LEU A 246 7.50 2.70 -11.70
CA LEU A 246 7.37 2.04 -10.40
C LEU A 246 8.10 0.70 -10.42
N PHE A 247 8.68 0.29 -9.30
CA PHE A 247 9.04 -1.10 -9.03
C PHE A 247 8.17 -1.62 -7.88
N VAL A 248 7.70 -2.86 -7.98
CA VAL A 248 6.98 -3.56 -6.90
C VAL A 248 7.83 -4.73 -6.42
N GLU A 249 8.19 -4.72 -5.15
CA GLU A 249 9.13 -5.64 -4.49
C GLU A 249 8.55 -6.13 -3.17
N SER A 250 8.75 -7.38 -2.80
CA SER A 250 8.31 -7.92 -1.51
C SER A 250 9.27 -7.58 -0.38
N SER A 251 10.57 -7.70 -0.62
CA SER A 251 11.60 -7.49 0.40
C SER A 251 11.89 -6.01 0.63
N MET A 252 11.72 -5.53 1.87
CA MET A 252 12.06 -4.16 2.24
C MET A 252 13.53 -3.83 1.95
N THR A 253 14.45 -4.75 2.26
CA THR A 253 15.89 -4.56 2.01
C THR A 253 16.18 -4.36 0.53
N GLN A 254 15.59 -5.20 -0.33
CA GLN A 254 15.76 -5.05 -1.78
C GLN A 254 15.06 -3.79 -2.30
N ALA A 255 13.87 -3.46 -1.81
CA ALA A 255 13.14 -2.26 -2.20
C ALA A 255 13.95 -0.97 -1.93
N VAL A 256 14.55 -0.87 -0.75
CA VAL A 256 15.41 0.26 -0.38
C VAL A 256 16.66 0.32 -1.28
N GLU A 257 17.30 -0.80 -1.54
CA GLU A 257 18.50 -0.85 -2.38
C GLU A 257 18.18 -0.52 -3.86
N ILE A 258 17.07 -1.04 -4.40
CA ILE A 258 16.60 -0.71 -5.76
C ILE A 258 16.33 0.80 -5.87
N ASN A 259 15.64 1.39 -4.88
CA ASN A 259 15.41 2.83 -4.84
C ASN A 259 16.73 3.62 -4.75
N ARG A 260 17.67 3.17 -3.91
CA ARG A 260 18.99 3.82 -3.76
C ARG A 260 19.76 3.86 -5.09
N LEU A 261 19.73 2.75 -5.83
CA LEU A 261 20.45 2.61 -7.11
C LEU A 261 19.79 3.38 -8.25
N THR A 262 18.46 3.43 -8.29
CA THR A 262 17.70 3.99 -9.42
C THR A 262 17.20 5.41 -9.18
N LYS A 263 17.11 5.84 -7.92
CA LYS A 263 16.45 7.09 -7.49
C LYS A 263 14.96 7.16 -7.86
N LYS A 264 14.36 6.03 -8.20
CA LYS A 264 12.97 5.91 -8.64
C LYS A 264 12.12 5.24 -7.55
N PRO A 265 10.80 5.51 -7.49
CA PRO A 265 9.92 4.96 -6.46
C PRO A 265 9.86 3.43 -6.48
N VAL A 266 9.86 2.81 -5.30
CA VAL A 266 9.66 1.36 -5.13
C VAL A 266 8.56 1.13 -4.10
N LEU A 267 7.55 0.33 -4.45
CA LEU A 267 6.51 -0.12 -3.53
C LEU A 267 6.96 -1.44 -2.90
N CYS A 268 7.08 -1.47 -1.58
CA CYS A 268 7.30 -2.70 -0.83
C CYS A 268 5.97 -3.33 -0.44
N THR A 269 5.69 -4.58 -0.90
CA THR A 269 4.43 -5.27 -0.58
C THR A 269 4.41 -5.90 0.81
N GLU A 270 5.56 -6.14 1.45
CA GLU A 270 5.63 -6.59 2.85
C GLU A 270 5.00 -5.57 3.82
N THR A 271 5.21 -4.28 3.55
CA THR A 271 4.74 -3.20 4.42
C THR A 271 3.72 -2.28 3.76
N PHE A 272 3.47 -2.43 2.48
CA PHE A 272 2.71 -1.50 1.64
C PHE A 272 3.19 -0.04 1.76
N GLN A 273 4.49 0.13 1.95
CA GLN A 273 5.11 1.45 1.96
C GLN A 273 5.78 1.76 0.62
N MET A 274 5.62 3.01 0.20
CA MET A 274 6.34 3.54 -0.95
C MET A 274 7.69 4.10 -0.50
N ILE A 275 8.76 3.57 -1.07
CA ILE A 275 10.12 4.02 -0.83
C ILE A 275 10.47 5.10 -1.86
N TYR A 276 10.64 6.33 -1.38
CA TYR A 276 11.15 7.46 -2.13
C TYR A 276 12.60 7.73 -1.74
N GLU A 277 13.34 8.48 -2.52
CA GLU A 277 14.76 8.79 -2.25
C GLU A 277 15.00 9.34 -0.83
N SER A 278 14.14 10.23 -0.35
CA SER A 278 14.21 10.77 1.01
C SER A 278 14.01 9.73 2.12
N LYS A 279 13.16 8.75 1.88
CA LYS A 279 12.88 7.66 2.84
C LYS A 279 13.94 6.55 2.79
N SER A 280 14.58 6.33 1.65
CA SER A 280 15.65 5.36 1.49
C SER A 280 16.81 5.62 2.45
N LEU A 281 17.23 6.87 2.61
CA LEU A 281 18.28 7.25 3.55
C LEU A 281 17.89 6.93 5.01
N TYR A 282 16.64 7.21 5.38
CA TYR A 282 16.11 6.92 6.72
C TYR A 282 16.12 5.42 7.04
N TYR A 283 15.65 4.58 6.10
CA TYR A 283 15.64 3.11 6.29
C TYR A 283 17.05 2.54 6.37
N ASN A 284 17.98 3.01 5.54
CA ASN A 284 19.38 2.61 5.58
C ASN A 284 20.04 2.97 6.92
N LEU A 285 19.72 4.13 7.48
CA LEU A 285 20.22 4.52 8.81
C LEU A 285 19.61 3.67 9.92
N LYS A 286 18.33 3.32 9.82
CA LYS A 286 17.61 2.53 10.83
C LYS A 286 18.05 1.06 10.81
N SER A 287 18.27 0.45 9.64
CA SER A 287 18.73 -0.94 9.50
C SER A 287 20.19 -1.12 9.96
N GLY A 288 20.98 -0.06 9.94
CA GLY A 288 22.42 -0.10 10.27
C GLY A 288 23.28 -0.82 9.23
N GLU A 289 22.70 -1.17 8.08
CA GLU A 289 23.43 -1.87 7.00
C GLU A 289 24.45 -0.96 6.32
N THR A 290 24.14 0.32 6.19
CA THR A 290 25.05 1.31 5.55
C THR A 290 26.20 1.72 6.47
N PHE A 291 25.98 1.68 7.79
CA PHE A 291 26.98 2.06 8.80
C PHE A 291 26.96 1.12 10.00
N PRO A 292 27.52 -0.10 9.88
CA PRO A 292 27.55 -1.07 10.98
C PRO A 292 28.20 -0.55 12.26
N TRP A 293 29.16 0.40 12.13
CA TRP A 293 29.80 1.07 13.26
C TRP A 293 28.85 2.03 13.99
N LEU A 294 27.94 2.71 13.27
CA LEU A 294 26.95 3.63 13.84
C LEU A 294 25.92 2.86 14.67
N ARG A 295 25.49 1.69 14.20
CA ARG A 295 24.63 0.77 14.97
C ARG A 295 25.31 0.32 16.27
N ARG A 296 26.57 -0.10 16.18
CA ARG A 296 27.36 -0.48 17.37
C ARG A 296 27.56 0.70 18.32
N PHE A 297 27.77 1.90 17.79
CA PHE A 297 27.88 3.12 18.56
C PHE A 297 26.56 3.47 19.28
N MET A 298 25.42 3.42 18.58
CA MET A 298 24.10 3.68 19.18
C MET A 298 23.72 2.65 20.25
N ILE A 299 24.03 1.37 20.04
CA ILE A 299 23.82 0.32 21.04
C ILE A 299 24.70 0.59 22.27
N ARG A 300 25.97 0.97 22.09
CA ARG A 300 26.88 1.33 23.19
C ARG A 300 26.40 2.55 23.96
N MET A 301 25.91 3.58 23.26
CA MET A 301 25.35 4.78 23.88
C MET A 301 24.07 4.47 24.66
N ARG A 302 23.17 3.65 24.11
CA ARG A 302 21.95 3.21 24.81
C ARG A 302 22.27 2.43 26.08
N ASN A 303 23.22 1.49 26.02
CA ASN A 303 23.65 0.71 27.16
C ASN A 303 24.37 1.58 28.23
N LYS A 304 25.12 2.58 27.80
CA LYS A 304 25.78 3.55 28.69
C LYS A 304 24.77 4.46 29.41
N LEU A 305 23.69 4.87 28.72
CA LEU A 305 22.61 5.66 29.29
C LEU A 305 21.73 4.84 30.25
N SER A 306 21.53 3.55 29.99
CA SER A 306 20.80 2.65 30.91
C SER A 306 21.61 2.29 32.18
N SER A 307 22.93 2.26 32.10
CA SER A 307 23.80 2.01 33.27
C SER A 307 24.02 3.24 34.16
N HIS A 308 23.66 4.44 33.68
CA HIS A 308 23.79 5.70 34.44
C HIS A 308 22.47 6.16 35.09
N SER A 309 21.37 5.41 34.93
CA SER A 309 20.10 5.74 35.57
C SER A 309 20.03 5.33 37.04
N THR A 310 21.12 4.76 37.61
CA THR A 310 21.22 4.36 39.01
C THR A 310 22.12 5.27 39.87
N SER A 311 22.68 6.35 39.32
CA SER A 311 23.38 7.36 40.11
C SER A 311 22.85 8.76 39.82
N SER A 312 22.26 9.33 40.85
CA SER A 312 21.80 10.72 40.90
C SER A 312 22.96 11.69 40.69
N THR A 313 22.72 12.69 39.90
CA THR A 313 23.46 13.93 39.59
C THR A 313 24.10 13.98 38.22
N CYS A 314 23.35 14.51 37.25
CA CYS A 314 23.89 15.37 36.22
C CYS A 314 22.77 16.19 35.56
N ASN A 315 22.64 17.43 35.96
CA ASN A 315 21.75 18.41 35.38
C ASN A 315 22.40 19.01 34.12
N ASN A 316 21.57 19.23 33.11
CA ASN A 316 21.72 20.10 31.91
C ASN A 316 22.13 19.48 30.56
N GLY A 317 22.76 18.34 30.45
CA GLY A 317 23.04 17.73 29.12
C GLY A 317 21.94 16.83 28.58
N CYS A 318 21.12 16.28 29.47
CA CYS A 318 20.13 15.23 29.16
C CYS A 318 18.82 15.74 28.54
N LYS A 319 18.49 17.05 28.69
CA LYS A 319 17.22 17.63 28.17
C LYS A 319 17.20 17.83 26.67
N MET A 320 18.34 18.06 26.06
CA MET A 320 18.43 18.31 24.61
C MET A 320 18.28 17.02 23.79
N TRP A 321 18.78 15.89 24.30
CA TRP A 321 18.72 14.59 23.62
C TRP A 321 17.37 13.88 23.82
N LYS A 322 16.68 14.06 24.94
CA LYS A 322 15.32 13.54 25.13
C LYS A 322 14.30 14.17 24.16
N LYS A 323 14.45 15.45 23.81
CA LYS A 323 13.61 16.11 22.79
C LYS A 323 13.83 15.56 21.37
N PHE A 324 15.02 15.06 21.07
CA PHE A 324 15.31 14.49 19.75
C PHE A 324 14.68 13.09 19.57
N PHE A 325 14.63 12.28 20.63
CA PHE A 325 14.06 10.94 20.59
C PHE A 325 12.54 10.86 20.84
N GLN A 326 11.93 11.89 21.42
CA GLN A 326 10.46 11.94 21.57
C GLN A 326 9.71 12.46 20.32
N ARG A 327 10.43 12.92 19.30
CA ARG A 327 9.85 13.31 18.00
C ARG A 327 9.97 12.23 16.92
N SER A 328 10.46 11.03 17.26
CA SER A 328 10.74 9.93 16.32
C SER A 328 10.10 8.60 16.78
N VAL A 329 8.98 8.67 17.51
CA VAL A 329 8.06 7.53 17.75
C VAL A 329 6.70 7.89 17.20
#